data_dea616d62740acd3823b895ef56a064e
#
_entry.id   dea616d62740acd3823b895ef56a064e
#
_cell.length_a   1.000
_cell.length_b   1.000
_cell.length_c   1.000
_cell.angle_alpha   90.00
_cell.angle_beta   90.00
_cell.angle_gamma   90.00
#
_symmetry.space_group_name_H-M   'P 1'
#
loop_
_entity.id
_entity.type
_entity.pdbx_description
1 polymer ?
#
loop_
_entity_poly.entity_id
_entity_poly.type
_entity_poly.pdbx_seq_one_letter_code
_entity_poly.pdbx_strand_id
1 'polypeptide(L)'
;SPAWASRYFAAAVGPMLLLAALGVSRAGKLGLVALACLFVFWVKPTEYVDGYKSDVRDIGAEVGTRLRSGDLVISGQPEQSPLIWYYMPGGLRYADTIGPVGDPRHMDWVDALDKLEAAAPREVLPPLLANLRPGQKVLFVRPLTEGVENWRAPWTQLVRRRSAQWGAILAGDTTLRQVQVAPQFYRGASTVGNSAVLYEKVHEEPTQAP
;
A
#
# COMPACT_ATOMS: atom_id res chain seq x y z
N SER A 1 21.88 -5.30 -5.21
CA SER A 1 21.60 -4.83 -6.58
C SER A 1 21.28 -3.34 -6.50
N PRO A 2 21.79 -2.52 -7.41
CA PRO A 2 21.52 -1.10 -7.38
C PRO A 2 20.01 -0.89 -7.55
N ALA A 3 19.36 -0.29 -6.55
CA ALA A 3 17.96 0.10 -6.59
C ALA A 3 17.79 1.32 -7.52
N TRP A 4 18.10 1.12 -8.80
CA TRP A 4 17.97 2.13 -9.82
C TRP A 4 16.50 2.19 -10.23
N ALA A 5 15.77 3.15 -9.70
CA ALA A 5 14.40 3.40 -10.07
C ALA A 5 14.32 4.62 -10.97
N SER A 6 13.49 4.57 -12.01
CA SER A 6 13.27 5.67 -12.96
C SER A 6 12.94 7.01 -12.27
N ARG A 7 12.34 6.98 -11.08
CA ARG A 7 12.08 8.17 -10.26
C ARG A 7 13.34 8.96 -9.86
N TYR A 8 14.51 8.31 -9.80
CA TYR A 8 15.76 9.02 -9.50
C TYR A 8 16.27 9.85 -10.69
N PHE A 9 15.81 9.54 -11.90
CA PHE A 9 16.06 10.39 -13.05
C PHE A 9 15.40 11.76 -12.94
N ALA A 10 14.37 11.91 -12.10
CA ALA A 10 13.69 13.18 -11.92
C ALA A 10 14.66 14.31 -11.53
N ALA A 11 15.71 14.02 -10.75
CA ALA A 11 16.74 14.99 -10.39
C ALA A 11 17.58 15.45 -11.60
N ALA A 12 17.75 14.61 -12.60
CA ALA A 12 18.50 14.93 -13.81
C ALA A 12 17.64 15.61 -14.89
N VAL A 13 16.33 15.54 -14.81
CA VAL A 13 15.41 16.07 -15.84
C VAL A 13 15.57 17.56 -15.99
N GLY A 14 15.68 18.34 -14.90
CA GLY A 14 15.87 19.79 -14.96
C GLY A 14 17.12 20.21 -15.74
N PRO A 15 18.31 19.75 -15.36
CA PRO A 15 19.53 20.01 -16.13
C PRO A 15 19.45 19.54 -17.59
N MET A 16 18.87 18.39 -17.87
CA MET A 16 18.72 17.88 -19.25
C MET A 16 17.78 18.77 -20.09
N LEU A 17 16.69 19.26 -19.52
CA LEU A 17 15.79 20.20 -20.20
C LEU A 17 16.48 21.54 -20.50
N LEU A 18 17.31 22.06 -19.58
CA LEU A 18 18.09 23.26 -19.81
C LEU A 18 19.09 23.10 -20.94
N LEU A 19 19.80 21.98 -20.98
CA LEU A 19 20.73 21.67 -22.07
C LEU A 19 20.00 21.52 -23.42
N ALA A 20 18.84 20.86 -23.41
CA ALA A 20 18.01 20.73 -24.59
C ALA A 20 17.51 22.10 -25.09
N ALA A 21 17.03 22.95 -24.17
CA ALA A 21 16.60 24.30 -24.51
C ALA A 21 17.72 25.15 -25.10
N LEU A 22 18.93 25.07 -24.54
CA LEU A 22 20.13 25.73 -25.09
C LEU A 22 20.50 25.20 -26.49
N GLY A 23 20.41 23.89 -26.69
CA GLY A 23 20.65 23.26 -27.99
C GLY A 23 19.65 23.74 -29.05
N VAL A 24 18.36 23.73 -28.73
CA VAL A 24 17.27 24.18 -29.57
C VAL A 24 17.44 25.67 -29.94
N SER A 25 17.76 26.53 -28.96
CA SER A 25 17.93 27.97 -29.19
C SER A 25 19.11 28.29 -30.13
N ARG A 26 20.16 27.48 -30.11
CA ARG A 26 21.34 27.65 -30.97
C ARG A 26 21.16 27.03 -32.37
N ALA A 27 20.24 26.08 -32.53
CA ALA A 27 20.00 25.41 -33.79
C ALA A 27 19.10 26.22 -34.77
N GLY A 28 18.62 27.39 -34.35
CA GLY A 28 17.81 28.30 -35.19
C GLY A 28 16.56 27.60 -35.76
N LYS A 29 16.37 27.64 -37.08
CA LYS A 29 15.18 27.04 -37.72
C LYS A 29 15.07 25.54 -37.53
N LEU A 30 16.18 24.82 -37.45
CA LEU A 30 16.19 23.37 -37.14
C LEU A 30 15.71 23.08 -35.70
N GLY A 31 16.05 23.97 -34.78
CA GLY A 31 15.55 23.87 -33.41
C GLY A 31 14.02 24.02 -33.31
N LEU A 32 13.44 24.93 -34.09
CA LEU A 32 11.98 25.10 -34.20
C LEU A 32 11.30 23.86 -34.78
N VAL A 33 11.87 23.26 -35.81
CA VAL A 33 11.36 22.01 -36.38
C VAL A 33 11.42 20.87 -35.35
N ALA A 34 12.53 20.72 -34.64
CA ALA A 34 12.66 19.72 -33.59
C ALA A 34 11.63 19.93 -32.47
N LEU A 35 11.39 21.18 -32.05
CA LEU A 35 10.38 21.52 -31.04
C LEU A 35 8.97 21.19 -31.53
N ALA A 36 8.64 21.47 -32.77
CA ALA A 36 7.35 21.13 -33.38
C ALA A 36 7.14 19.60 -33.43
N CYS A 37 8.16 18.85 -33.85
CA CYS A 37 8.11 17.38 -33.85
C CYS A 37 7.88 16.82 -32.42
N LEU A 38 8.56 17.39 -31.46
CA LEU A 38 8.45 16.98 -30.04
C LEU A 38 7.04 17.29 -29.49
N PHE A 39 6.50 18.46 -29.87
CA PHE A 39 5.14 18.85 -29.50
C PHE A 39 4.10 17.92 -30.14
N VAL A 40 4.22 17.59 -31.42
CA VAL A 40 3.33 16.64 -32.12
C VAL A 40 3.42 15.25 -31.49
N PHE A 41 4.61 14.83 -31.12
CA PHE A 41 4.80 13.54 -30.42
C PHE A 41 4.13 13.54 -29.05
N TRP A 42 4.16 14.66 -28.32
CA TRP A 42 3.62 14.76 -26.98
C TRP A 42 2.10 14.99 -26.94
N VAL A 43 1.54 15.60 -27.98
CA VAL A 43 0.08 15.81 -28.12
C VAL A 43 -0.64 14.54 -28.62
N LYS A 44 0.10 13.48 -28.98
CA LYS A 44 -0.56 12.17 -29.14
C LYS A 44 -1.32 11.86 -27.85
N PRO A 45 -2.66 11.62 -27.94
CA PRO A 45 -3.41 11.23 -26.76
C PRO A 45 -2.77 9.94 -26.22
N THR A 46 -1.94 10.07 -25.22
CA THR A 46 -1.68 8.96 -24.31
C THR A 46 -3.04 8.62 -23.78
N GLU A 47 -3.55 7.44 -24.05
CA GLU A 47 -4.68 6.93 -23.31
C GLU A 47 -4.25 6.96 -21.83
N TYR A 48 -4.57 8.06 -21.17
CA TYR A 48 -4.50 8.16 -19.73
C TYR A 48 -5.54 7.17 -19.27
N VAL A 49 -5.09 5.97 -18.97
CA VAL A 49 -5.88 5.09 -18.13
C VAL A 49 -6.01 5.87 -16.83
N ASP A 50 -7.18 6.45 -16.60
CA ASP A 50 -7.58 7.06 -15.31
C ASP A 50 -7.58 5.98 -14.22
N GLY A 51 -6.41 5.39 -14.00
CA GLY A 51 -6.17 4.39 -12.97
C GLY A 51 -5.78 5.12 -11.70
N TYR A 52 -6.66 5.12 -10.72
CA TYR A 52 -6.25 5.42 -9.36
C TYR A 52 -5.06 4.52 -9.01
N LYS A 53 -4.02 5.12 -8.43
CA LYS A 53 -2.81 4.37 -8.01
C LYS A 53 -3.10 3.35 -6.90
N SER A 54 -4.27 3.44 -6.26
CA SER A 54 -4.66 2.58 -5.14
C SER A 54 -6.17 2.65 -4.90
N ASP A 55 -6.76 1.52 -4.51
CA ASP A 55 -8.18 1.38 -4.16
C ASP A 55 -8.47 1.75 -2.69
N VAL A 56 -7.46 2.20 -1.94
CA VAL A 56 -7.58 2.49 -0.49
C VAL A 56 -8.62 3.57 -0.21
N ARG A 57 -8.78 4.55 -1.13
CA ARG A 57 -9.84 5.56 -1.02
C ARG A 57 -11.23 4.92 -1.02
N ASP A 58 -11.45 4.01 -1.96
CA ASP A 58 -12.75 3.36 -2.13
C ASP A 58 -13.01 2.39 -0.97
N ILE A 59 -11.96 1.69 -0.49
CA ILE A 59 -12.01 0.90 0.74
C ILE A 59 -12.39 1.78 1.94
N GLY A 60 -11.78 2.96 2.08
CA GLY A 60 -12.10 3.91 3.14
C GLY A 60 -13.55 4.38 3.10
N ALA A 61 -14.07 4.67 1.92
CA ALA A 61 -15.47 5.06 1.73
C ALA A 61 -16.45 3.93 2.07
N GLU A 62 -16.11 2.68 1.73
CA GLU A 62 -16.98 1.51 1.92
C GLU A 62 -16.99 1.02 3.38
N VAL A 63 -15.82 0.90 4.01
CA VAL A 63 -15.70 0.29 5.35
C VAL A 63 -15.37 1.28 6.45
N GLY A 64 -14.83 2.45 6.12
CA GLY A 64 -14.40 3.45 7.11
C GLY A 64 -15.50 3.90 8.06
N THR A 65 -16.74 4.03 7.57
CA THR A 65 -17.91 4.41 8.39
C THR A 65 -18.28 3.38 9.45
N ARG A 66 -17.79 2.16 9.33
CA ARG A 66 -18.04 1.06 10.28
C ARG A 66 -16.98 0.97 11.38
N LEU A 67 -15.89 1.71 11.22
CA LEU A 67 -14.79 1.77 12.19
C LEU A 67 -15.07 2.83 13.25
N ARG A 68 -14.61 2.57 14.46
CA ARG A 68 -14.72 3.46 15.62
C ARG A 68 -13.36 3.67 16.27
N SER A 69 -13.23 4.73 17.04
CA SER A 69 -12.02 4.97 17.84
C SER A 69 -11.65 3.73 18.66
N GLY A 70 -10.38 3.35 18.61
CA GLY A 70 -9.84 2.17 19.27
C GLY A 70 -9.86 0.89 18.44
N ASP A 71 -10.58 0.86 17.30
CA ASP A 71 -10.48 -0.27 16.34
C ASP A 71 -9.07 -0.34 15.73
N LEU A 72 -8.70 -1.52 15.26
CA LEU A 72 -7.38 -1.80 14.70
C LEU A 72 -7.43 -1.84 13.17
N VAL A 73 -6.51 -1.13 12.54
CA VAL A 73 -6.29 -1.21 11.08
C VAL A 73 -4.92 -1.83 10.84
N ILE A 74 -4.90 -2.90 10.06
CA ILE A 74 -3.69 -3.64 9.72
C ILE A 74 -3.42 -3.46 8.23
N SER A 75 -2.24 -2.92 7.91
CA SER A 75 -1.74 -2.88 6.55
C SER A 75 -0.96 -4.16 6.23
N GLY A 76 -1.46 -4.96 5.29
CA GLY A 76 -0.74 -6.10 4.74
C GLY A 76 0.48 -5.71 3.90
N GLN A 77 0.60 -4.42 3.59
CA GLN A 77 1.67 -3.83 2.80
C GLN A 77 2.16 -2.57 3.55
N PRO A 78 3.26 -2.64 4.33
CA PRO A 78 3.69 -1.57 5.23
C PRO A 78 3.75 -0.19 4.61
N GLU A 79 4.20 -0.08 3.35
CA GLU A 79 4.29 1.18 2.62
C GLU A 79 2.93 1.82 2.29
N GLN A 80 1.82 1.10 2.47
CA GLN A 80 0.47 1.62 2.30
C GLN A 80 -0.10 2.22 3.59
N SER A 81 0.55 2.04 4.73
CA SER A 81 0.08 2.55 6.02
C SER A 81 -0.25 4.05 6.00
N PRO A 82 0.58 4.94 5.40
CA PRO A 82 0.26 6.36 5.30
C PRO A 82 -0.98 6.66 4.46
N LEU A 83 -1.17 5.91 3.38
CA LEU A 83 -2.32 6.08 2.50
C LEU A 83 -3.60 5.58 3.16
N ILE A 84 -3.53 4.44 3.85
CA ILE A 84 -4.64 3.90 4.62
C ILE A 84 -5.04 4.89 5.71
N TRP A 85 -4.09 5.39 6.50
CA TRP A 85 -4.34 6.39 7.52
C TRP A 85 -5.06 7.63 6.97
N TYR A 86 -4.65 8.11 5.79
CA TYR A 86 -5.22 9.31 5.19
C TYR A 86 -6.72 9.18 4.85
N TYR A 87 -7.17 7.98 4.47
CA TYR A 87 -8.56 7.73 4.08
C TYR A 87 -9.42 7.11 5.18
N MET A 88 -8.86 6.78 6.34
CA MET A 88 -9.61 6.21 7.46
C MET A 88 -10.02 7.28 8.48
N PRO A 89 -11.07 7.03 9.28
CA PRO A 89 -11.46 7.94 10.35
C PRO A 89 -10.38 8.07 11.43
N GLY A 90 -10.45 9.14 12.22
CA GLY A 90 -9.51 9.36 13.31
C GLY A 90 -9.70 8.43 14.51
N GLY A 91 -8.65 8.33 15.35
CA GLY A 91 -8.72 7.58 16.62
C GLY A 91 -8.52 6.07 16.50
N LEU A 92 -8.14 5.57 15.33
CA LEU A 92 -7.84 4.17 15.10
C LEU A 92 -6.42 3.81 15.59
N ARG A 93 -6.21 2.55 15.89
CA ARG A 93 -4.88 1.97 16.11
C ARG A 93 -4.38 1.38 14.80
N TYR A 94 -3.07 1.45 14.58
CA TYR A 94 -2.47 0.98 13.34
C TYR A 94 -1.41 -0.07 13.61
N ALA A 95 -1.34 -1.04 12.71
CA ALA A 95 -0.30 -2.04 12.63
C ALA A 95 -0.03 -2.37 11.17
N ASP A 96 1.13 -2.94 10.90
CA ASP A 96 1.44 -3.57 9.63
C ASP A 96 2.06 -4.95 9.84
N THR A 97 2.53 -5.59 8.79
CA THR A 97 3.12 -6.92 8.86
C THR A 97 4.48 -6.97 9.55
N ILE A 98 5.03 -5.83 9.96
CA ILE A 98 6.23 -5.74 10.81
C ILE A 98 5.83 -5.66 12.30
N GLY A 99 4.72 -4.99 12.61
CA GLY A 99 4.26 -4.82 13.98
C GLY A 99 3.34 -3.62 14.20
N PRO A 100 3.19 -3.16 15.47
CA PRO A 100 2.40 -1.98 15.79
C PRO A 100 3.06 -0.73 15.18
N VAL A 101 2.24 0.16 14.60
CA VAL A 101 2.67 1.41 13.98
C VAL A 101 2.29 2.58 14.87
N GLY A 102 3.30 3.24 15.45
CA GLY A 102 3.09 4.39 16.35
C GLY A 102 2.66 5.66 15.61
N ASP A 103 3.25 5.94 14.46
CA ASP A 103 2.86 7.05 13.58
C ASP A 103 2.62 6.54 12.16
N PRO A 104 1.36 6.36 11.77
CA PRO A 104 1.02 5.80 10.47
C PRO A 104 1.19 6.77 9.29
N ARG A 105 1.56 8.03 9.53
CA ARG A 105 1.70 9.05 8.48
C ARG A 105 2.91 8.85 7.58
N HIS A 106 3.85 8.04 8.00
CA HIS A 106 5.05 7.70 7.23
C HIS A 106 5.51 6.28 7.54
N MET A 107 6.25 5.71 6.60
CA MET A 107 6.89 4.42 6.78
C MET A 107 8.38 4.60 7.05
N ASP A 108 8.87 3.91 8.07
CA ASP A 108 10.30 3.79 8.31
C ASP A 108 10.90 2.73 7.37
N TRP A 109 11.75 3.19 6.44
CA TRP A 109 12.42 2.33 5.47
C TRP A 109 13.79 1.82 5.96
N VAL A 110 14.25 2.27 7.12
CA VAL A 110 15.55 1.83 7.67
C VAL A 110 15.44 0.36 8.04
N ASP A 111 16.26 -0.47 7.40
CA ASP A 111 16.30 -1.93 7.58
C ASP A 111 14.93 -2.61 7.47
N ALA A 112 14.04 -2.03 6.65
CA ALA A 112 12.66 -2.48 6.56
C ALA A 112 12.54 -3.94 6.08
N LEU A 113 13.41 -4.38 5.17
CA LEU A 113 13.42 -5.76 4.70
C LEU A 113 13.78 -6.72 5.84
N ASP A 114 14.85 -6.42 6.57
CA ASP A 114 15.33 -7.25 7.69
C ASP A 114 14.28 -7.29 8.82
N LYS A 115 13.66 -6.14 9.12
CA LYS A 115 12.55 -6.06 10.09
C LYS A 115 11.37 -6.94 9.66
N LEU A 116 10.99 -6.91 8.38
CA LEU A 116 9.89 -7.72 7.86
C LEU A 116 10.25 -9.22 7.82
N GLU A 117 11.51 -9.56 7.57
CA GLU A 117 12.00 -10.93 7.63
C GLU A 117 11.96 -11.48 9.06
N ALA A 118 12.38 -10.67 10.04
CA ALA A 118 12.37 -11.03 11.45
C ALA A 118 10.96 -11.13 12.04
N ALA A 119 9.99 -10.37 11.52
CA ALA A 119 8.62 -10.33 12.04
C ALA A 119 7.85 -11.62 11.70
N ALA A 120 7.84 -12.58 12.62
CA ALA A 120 7.07 -13.81 12.47
C ALA A 120 5.57 -13.55 12.70
N PRO A 121 4.68 -13.86 11.72
CA PRO A 121 3.25 -13.54 11.84
C PRO A 121 2.58 -14.10 13.08
N ARG A 122 2.97 -15.31 13.53
CA ARG A 122 2.43 -15.99 14.72
C ARG A 122 2.89 -15.39 16.04
N GLU A 123 3.93 -14.56 16.04
CA GLU A 123 4.43 -13.86 17.21
C GLU A 123 3.92 -12.43 17.29
N VAL A 124 3.81 -11.77 16.13
CA VAL A 124 3.45 -10.35 16.05
C VAL A 124 1.94 -10.13 16.11
N LEU A 125 1.15 -10.97 15.43
CA LEU A 125 -0.30 -10.75 15.32
C LEU A 125 -1.09 -11.03 16.61
N PRO A 126 -0.84 -12.13 17.37
CA PRO A 126 -1.63 -12.43 18.56
C PRO A 126 -1.64 -11.31 19.60
N PRO A 127 -0.52 -10.66 19.98
CA PRO A 127 -0.55 -9.55 20.92
C PRO A 127 -1.39 -8.37 20.46
N LEU A 128 -1.47 -8.11 19.15
CA LEU A 128 -2.31 -7.05 18.58
C LEU A 128 -3.80 -7.37 18.76
N LEU A 129 -4.18 -8.64 18.56
CA LEU A 129 -5.56 -9.12 18.69
C LEU A 129 -5.98 -9.27 20.16
N ALA A 130 -5.07 -9.66 21.05
CA ALA A 130 -5.32 -9.75 22.49
C ALA A 130 -5.68 -8.40 23.12
N ASN A 131 -5.19 -7.29 22.56
CA ASN A 131 -5.51 -5.94 22.99
C ASN A 131 -6.88 -5.43 22.47
N LEU A 132 -7.65 -6.26 21.78
CA LEU A 132 -9.00 -5.94 21.33
C LEU A 132 -10.04 -6.44 22.31
N ARG A 133 -11.01 -5.59 22.61
CA ARG A 133 -12.20 -5.96 23.40
C ARG A 133 -13.28 -6.55 22.50
N PRO A 134 -14.15 -7.41 23.02
CA PRO A 134 -15.33 -7.85 22.26
C PRO A 134 -16.10 -6.66 21.70
N GLY A 135 -16.53 -6.77 20.44
CA GLY A 135 -17.20 -5.71 19.68
C GLY A 135 -16.25 -4.73 18.98
N GLN A 136 -14.97 -4.71 19.32
CA GLN A 136 -13.99 -3.94 18.52
C GLN A 136 -13.66 -4.65 17.20
N LYS A 137 -13.23 -3.87 16.24
CA LYS A 137 -13.02 -4.36 14.87
C LYS A 137 -11.56 -4.36 14.47
N VAL A 138 -11.25 -5.24 13.52
CA VAL A 138 -9.97 -5.29 12.80
C VAL A 138 -10.26 -5.12 11.31
N LEU A 139 -9.72 -4.09 10.70
CA LEU A 139 -9.69 -3.94 9.25
C LEU A 139 -8.33 -4.42 8.75
N PHE A 140 -8.31 -5.47 7.96
CA PHE A 140 -7.11 -5.94 7.29
C PHE A 140 -7.13 -5.54 5.81
N VAL A 141 -6.24 -4.62 5.43
CA VAL A 141 -6.05 -4.16 4.05
C VAL A 141 -4.85 -4.90 3.46
N ARG A 142 -5.05 -5.62 2.38
CA ARG A 142 -4.01 -6.45 1.76
C ARG A 142 -3.87 -6.14 0.27
N PRO A 143 -2.65 -6.29 -0.30
CA PRO A 143 -2.46 -6.16 -1.74
C PRO A 143 -3.17 -7.28 -2.48
N LEU A 144 -3.76 -6.96 -3.62
CA LEU A 144 -4.18 -7.95 -4.60
C LEU A 144 -2.93 -8.53 -5.24
N THR A 145 -2.81 -9.86 -5.22
CA THR A 145 -1.63 -10.56 -5.72
C THR A 145 -1.76 -11.02 -7.17
N GLU A 146 -2.96 -10.90 -7.74
CA GLU A 146 -3.23 -11.35 -9.10
C GLU A 146 -2.51 -10.46 -10.14
N GLY A 147 -1.88 -11.10 -11.12
CA GLY A 147 -1.17 -10.41 -12.21
C GLY A 147 0.21 -9.84 -11.85
N VAL A 148 0.73 -10.11 -10.67
CA VAL A 148 2.00 -9.54 -10.18
C VAL A 148 3.15 -10.55 -10.18
N GLU A 149 3.03 -11.60 -10.95
CA GLU A 149 4.03 -12.68 -11.07
C GLU A 149 5.41 -12.21 -11.55
N ASN A 150 5.43 -11.05 -12.24
CA ASN A 150 6.65 -10.43 -12.76
C ASN A 150 7.41 -9.56 -11.75
N TRP A 151 6.88 -9.34 -10.56
CA TRP A 151 7.57 -8.55 -9.55
C TRP A 151 8.59 -9.42 -8.80
N ARG A 152 9.87 -9.21 -9.13
CA ARG A 152 10.98 -10.02 -8.60
C ARG A 152 11.71 -9.38 -7.42
N ALA A 153 11.31 -8.17 -7.01
CA ALA A 153 11.96 -7.48 -5.89
C ALA A 153 11.76 -8.27 -4.59
N PRO A 154 12.81 -8.54 -3.81
CA PRO A 154 12.73 -9.30 -2.55
C PRO A 154 11.69 -8.71 -1.59
N TRP A 155 11.63 -7.40 -1.44
CA TRP A 155 10.62 -6.69 -0.65
C TRP A 155 9.20 -7.09 -1.06
N THR A 156 8.87 -6.96 -2.34
CA THR A 156 7.52 -7.23 -2.83
C THR A 156 7.12 -8.69 -2.63
N GLN A 157 8.04 -9.62 -2.86
CA GLN A 157 7.78 -11.05 -2.64
C GLN A 157 7.52 -11.35 -1.16
N LEU A 158 8.31 -10.74 -0.27
CA LEU A 158 8.17 -10.94 1.17
C LEU A 158 6.87 -10.32 1.69
N VAL A 159 6.55 -9.09 1.29
CA VAL A 159 5.29 -8.41 1.64
C VAL A 159 4.08 -9.27 1.27
N ARG A 160 4.05 -9.84 0.07
CA ARG A 160 2.95 -10.72 -0.36
C ARG A 160 2.83 -11.96 0.49
N ARG A 161 3.95 -12.62 0.71
CA ARG A 161 3.99 -13.83 1.54
C ARG A 161 3.50 -13.53 2.96
N ARG A 162 3.97 -12.44 3.57
CA ARG A 162 3.55 -12.02 4.90
C ARG A 162 2.08 -11.64 4.94
N SER A 163 1.61 -10.87 3.97
CA SER A 163 0.20 -10.49 3.87
C SER A 163 -0.71 -11.72 3.73
N ALA A 164 -0.33 -12.70 2.92
CA ALA A 164 -1.09 -13.95 2.79
C ALA A 164 -1.11 -14.74 4.11
N GLN A 165 0.02 -14.84 4.81
CA GLN A 165 0.11 -15.50 6.11
C GLN A 165 -0.78 -14.82 7.17
N TRP A 166 -0.75 -13.49 7.24
CA TRP A 166 -1.61 -12.73 8.16
C TRP A 166 -3.09 -12.93 7.83
N GLY A 167 -3.45 -12.88 6.55
CA GLY A 167 -4.82 -13.14 6.10
C GLY A 167 -5.32 -14.53 6.49
N ALA A 168 -4.47 -15.55 6.36
CA ALA A 168 -4.82 -16.92 6.75
C ALA A 168 -5.00 -17.06 8.28
N ILE A 169 -4.15 -16.41 9.08
CA ILE A 169 -4.28 -16.42 10.55
C ILE A 169 -5.57 -15.71 10.97
N LEU A 170 -5.84 -14.51 10.43
CA LEU A 170 -7.06 -13.76 10.75
C LEU A 170 -8.33 -14.51 10.36
N ALA A 171 -8.33 -15.18 9.21
CA ALA A 171 -9.47 -15.97 8.74
C ALA A 171 -9.69 -17.24 9.58
N GLY A 172 -8.63 -17.81 10.17
CA GLY A 172 -8.69 -18.98 11.01
C GLY A 172 -8.89 -18.69 12.50
N ASP A 173 -8.88 -17.42 12.92
CA ASP A 173 -9.05 -17.04 14.32
C ASP A 173 -10.51 -17.13 14.74
N THR A 174 -10.83 -18.09 15.62
CA THR A 174 -12.21 -18.34 16.11
C THR A 174 -12.75 -17.21 16.99
N THR A 175 -11.90 -16.33 17.50
CA THR A 175 -12.29 -15.15 18.28
C THR A 175 -12.71 -13.97 17.41
N LEU A 176 -12.52 -14.08 16.11
CA LEU A 176 -12.88 -13.08 15.11
C LEU A 176 -14.03 -13.59 14.23
N ARG A 177 -15.00 -12.72 13.99
CA ARG A 177 -16.06 -12.95 13.02
C ARG A 177 -15.85 -12.03 11.83
N GLN A 178 -15.81 -12.57 10.62
CA GLN A 178 -15.79 -11.76 9.41
C GLN A 178 -17.12 -11.03 9.25
N VAL A 179 -17.07 -9.71 9.17
CA VAL A 179 -18.27 -8.85 9.06
C VAL A 179 -18.50 -8.43 7.61
N GLN A 180 -17.41 -8.10 6.90
CA GLN A 180 -17.50 -7.60 5.53
C GLN A 180 -16.20 -7.88 4.79
N VAL A 181 -16.34 -8.13 3.49
CA VAL A 181 -15.24 -8.06 2.53
C VAL A 181 -15.49 -6.83 1.67
N ALA A 182 -14.56 -5.89 1.64
CA ALA A 182 -14.66 -4.77 0.71
C ALA A 182 -14.54 -5.31 -0.72
N PRO A 183 -15.40 -4.86 -1.64
CA PRO A 183 -15.33 -5.28 -3.03
C PRO A 183 -13.97 -4.89 -3.62
N GLN A 184 -13.52 -5.67 -4.59
CA GLN A 184 -12.31 -5.36 -5.34
C GLN A 184 -12.64 -4.24 -6.33
N PHE A 185 -12.04 -3.06 -6.12
CA PHE A 185 -12.25 -1.90 -6.99
C PHE A 185 -11.25 -1.84 -8.14
N TYR A 186 -10.72 -3.00 -8.58
CA TYR A 186 -9.70 -3.07 -9.62
C TYR A 186 -10.13 -2.34 -10.90
N ARG A 187 -9.43 -1.26 -11.21
CA ARG A 187 -9.64 -0.47 -12.41
C ARG A 187 -8.33 -0.36 -13.20
N GLY A 188 -8.03 -1.37 -14.00
CA GLY A 188 -6.94 -1.31 -14.99
C GLY A 188 -5.68 -2.11 -14.64
N ALA A 189 -4.90 -2.42 -15.69
CA ALA A 189 -3.78 -3.36 -15.65
C ALA A 189 -2.50 -2.87 -14.95
N SER A 190 -2.44 -1.60 -14.54
CA SER A 190 -1.21 -0.98 -14.02
C SER A 190 -1.25 -0.64 -12.53
N THR A 191 -2.36 -0.87 -11.87
CA THR A 191 -2.54 -0.53 -10.45
C THR A 191 -2.36 -1.74 -9.56
N VAL A 192 -1.58 -1.58 -8.50
CA VAL A 192 -1.57 -2.55 -7.40
C VAL A 192 -2.87 -2.38 -6.64
N GLY A 193 -3.88 -3.19 -6.99
CA GLY A 193 -5.16 -3.20 -6.28
C GLY A 193 -4.98 -3.67 -4.84
N ASN A 194 -5.89 -3.24 -3.98
CA ASN A 194 -6.01 -3.69 -2.62
C ASN A 194 -7.38 -4.34 -2.40
N SER A 195 -7.44 -5.26 -1.47
CA SER A 195 -8.69 -5.77 -0.90
C SER A 195 -8.68 -5.55 0.60
N ALA A 196 -9.84 -5.51 1.21
CA ALA A 196 -9.92 -5.40 2.65
C ALA A 196 -10.98 -6.34 3.22
N VAL A 197 -10.69 -6.86 4.42
CA VAL A 197 -11.61 -7.68 5.19
C VAL A 197 -11.78 -7.05 6.55
N LEU A 198 -13.04 -6.83 6.93
CA LEU A 198 -13.42 -6.33 8.24
C LEU A 198 -13.84 -7.50 9.13
N TYR A 199 -13.18 -7.62 10.26
CA TYR A 199 -13.50 -8.58 11.31
C TYR A 199 -14.01 -7.85 12.56
N GLU A 200 -14.76 -8.57 13.39
CA GLU A 200 -15.20 -8.13 14.71
C GLU A 200 -14.75 -9.15 15.75
N LYS A 201 -14.17 -8.69 16.85
CA LYS A 201 -13.82 -9.51 18.00
C LYS A 201 -15.10 -9.95 18.70
N VAL A 202 -15.36 -11.25 18.74
CA VAL A 202 -16.60 -11.82 19.31
C VAL A 202 -16.39 -12.45 20.68
N HIS A 203 -15.17 -12.94 20.98
CA HIS A 203 -14.82 -13.57 22.24
C HIS A 203 -13.49 -13.03 22.74
N GLU A 204 -13.29 -13.07 24.08
CA GLU A 204 -11.96 -12.95 24.65
C GLU A 204 -11.21 -14.25 24.39
N GLU A 205 -9.91 -14.13 24.11
CA GLU A 205 -9.05 -15.30 24.07
C GLU A 205 -9.07 -15.97 25.45
N PRO A 206 -9.29 -17.28 25.56
CA PRO A 206 -9.24 -17.93 26.88
C PRO A 206 -7.85 -17.66 27.46
N THR A 207 -7.82 -16.94 28.59
CA THR A 207 -6.59 -16.71 29.36
C THR A 207 -5.97 -18.07 29.64
N GLN A 208 -4.85 -18.38 29.01
CA GLN A 208 -4.06 -19.52 29.39
C GLN A 208 -3.67 -19.28 30.87
N ALA A 209 -4.30 -19.99 31.77
CA ALA A 209 -3.90 -19.97 33.18
C ALA A 209 -2.45 -20.45 33.26
N PRO A 210 -1.61 -19.84 34.12
CA PRO A 210 -0.21 -20.18 34.30
C PRO A 210 0.01 -21.61 34.79
#